data_bf783204df2be531e3e01835e1ca59a8
#
_entry.id   bf783204df2be531e3e01835e1ca59a8
#
_cell.length_a   1.000
_cell.length_b   1.000
_cell.length_c   1.000
_cell.angle_alpha   90.00
_cell.angle_beta   90.00
_cell.angle_gamma   90.00
#
_symmetry.space_group_name_H-M   'P 1'
#
loop_
_entity.id
_entity.type
_entity.pdbx_description
1 polymer ?
#
loop_
_entity_poly.entity_id
_entity_poly.type
_entity_poly.pdbx_seq_one_letter_code
_entity_poly.pdbx_strand_id
1 'polypeptide(L)'
;MIDRRMFVAAALVAVADLSYSRTARADAAMSRVTAYAFSFPALAGGDIRLAEYAGRPLLVVNTASLCGFTPQYAGLQELWSEFQGRGLVIIGVPSNDFGGQEPGGATEIAQTAQHQYGVTFPIAAKAVVKGPNAHPFYKWAAVARPKEVPHWNFHKYLIGRDGYIVEVFPESVEPADTRVKTAIARALADS
;
A
#
# COMPACT_ATOMS: atom_id res chain seq x y z
N MET A 1 -14.12 -48.70 -31.21
CA MET A 1 -13.61 -48.67 -29.82
C MET A 1 -12.96 -47.31 -29.60
N ILE A 2 -13.66 -46.38 -28.97
CA ILE A 2 -13.15 -45.02 -28.73
C ILE A 2 -12.29 -45.08 -27.50
N ASP A 3 -11.01 -44.67 -27.65
CA ASP A 3 -9.96 -44.80 -26.64
C ASP A 3 -10.26 -43.88 -25.44
N ARG A 4 -10.45 -44.48 -24.25
CA ARG A 4 -10.71 -43.81 -22.97
C ARG A 4 -9.61 -42.81 -22.56
N ARG A 5 -8.42 -42.90 -23.17
CA ARG A 5 -7.27 -42.02 -22.88
C ARG A 5 -7.42 -40.63 -23.48
N MET A 6 -8.18 -40.48 -24.58
CA MET A 6 -8.40 -39.15 -25.20
C MET A 6 -9.38 -38.29 -24.42
N PHE A 7 -10.33 -38.87 -23.67
CA PHE A 7 -11.28 -38.07 -22.87
C PHE A 7 -10.66 -37.44 -21.61
N VAL A 8 -9.64 -38.07 -21.01
CA VAL A 8 -8.99 -37.55 -19.81
C VAL A 8 -8.09 -36.34 -20.16
N ALA A 9 -7.39 -36.37 -21.31
CA ALA A 9 -6.55 -35.26 -21.77
C ALA A 9 -7.35 -33.99 -22.10
N ALA A 10 -8.51 -34.16 -22.75
CA ALA A 10 -9.39 -33.03 -23.11
C ALA A 10 -10.02 -32.35 -21.87
N ALA A 11 -10.37 -33.12 -20.84
CA ALA A 11 -10.95 -32.58 -19.61
C ALA A 11 -9.93 -31.79 -18.78
N LEU A 12 -8.65 -32.21 -18.75
CA LEU A 12 -7.58 -31.51 -18.02
C LEU A 12 -7.21 -30.18 -18.67
N VAL A 13 -7.18 -30.10 -20.00
CA VAL A 13 -6.92 -28.86 -20.74
C VAL A 13 -8.05 -27.87 -20.52
N ALA A 14 -9.30 -28.29 -20.57
CA ALA A 14 -10.47 -27.41 -20.38
C ALA A 14 -10.54 -26.81 -18.95
N VAL A 15 -10.11 -27.55 -17.94
CA VAL A 15 -10.08 -27.05 -16.54
C VAL A 15 -8.94 -26.03 -16.36
N ALA A 16 -7.78 -26.24 -16.99
CA ALA A 16 -6.66 -25.30 -16.93
C ALA A 16 -7.00 -23.97 -17.63
N ASP A 17 -7.65 -24.01 -18.81
CA ASP A 17 -8.07 -22.82 -19.55
C ASP A 17 -9.14 -22.01 -18.80
N LEU A 18 -10.07 -22.66 -18.13
CA LEU A 18 -11.10 -22.00 -17.30
C LEU A 18 -10.51 -21.32 -16.06
N SER A 19 -9.51 -21.92 -15.45
CA SER A 19 -8.82 -21.35 -14.28
C SER A 19 -7.98 -20.14 -14.67
N TYR A 20 -7.23 -20.23 -15.77
CA TYR A 20 -6.44 -19.14 -16.31
C TYR A 20 -7.31 -17.94 -16.74
N SER A 21 -8.43 -18.21 -17.41
CA SER A 21 -9.37 -17.16 -17.82
C SER A 21 -10.05 -16.45 -16.64
N ARG A 22 -10.28 -17.16 -15.51
CA ARG A 22 -10.84 -16.56 -14.31
C ARG A 22 -9.85 -15.65 -13.59
N THR A 23 -8.61 -16.08 -13.45
CA THR A 23 -7.56 -15.25 -12.83
C THR A 23 -7.26 -14.01 -13.68
N ALA A 24 -7.11 -14.13 -14.99
CA ALA A 24 -6.89 -13.00 -15.88
C ALA A 24 -8.05 -11.99 -15.87
N ARG A 25 -9.30 -12.44 -15.74
CA ARG A 25 -10.46 -11.55 -15.58
C ARG A 25 -10.51 -10.86 -14.23
N ALA A 26 -10.12 -11.55 -13.15
CA ALA A 26 -10.03 -10.97 -11.83
C ALA A 26 -8.94 -9.91 -11.76
N ASP A 27 -7.77 -10.18 -12.35
CA ASP A 27 -6.65 -9.23 -12.42
C ASP A 27 -7.01 -8.00 -13.27
N ALA A 28 -7.68 -8.18 -14.40
CA ALA A 28 -8.17 -7.09 -15.22
C ALA A 28 -9.25 -6.25 -14.53
N ALA A 29 -10.11 -6.87 -13.71
CA ALA A 29 -11.09 -6.15 -12.90
C ALA A 29 -10.42 -5.36 -11.77
N MET A 30 -9.41 -5.93 -11.10
CA MET A 30 -8.62 -5.25 -10.09
C MET A 30 -7.82 -4.08 -10.65
N SER A 31 -7.33 -4.15 -11.88
CA SER A 31 -6.59 -3.05 -12.54
C SER A 31 -7.46 -1.83 -12.85
N ARG A 32 -8.79 -1.95 -12.82
CA ARG A 32 -9.74 -0.84 -12.98
C ARG A 32 -10.17 -0.21 -11.67
N VAL A 33 -9.84 -0.85 -10.54
CA VAL A 33 -10.14 -0.34 -9.20
C VAL A 33 -9.09 0.70 -8.84
N THR A 34 -9.50 1.81 -8.26
CA THR A 34 -8.60 2.83 -7.72
C THR A 34 -8.37 2.62 -6.23
N ALA A 35 -7.35 3.27 -5.67
CA ALA A 35 -7.06 3.27 -4.24
C ALA A 35 -8.27 3.72 -3.40
N TYR A 36 -9.13 4.55 -3.96
CA TYR A 36 -10.33 5.08 -3.27
C TYR A 36 -11.38 4.02 -2.90
N ALA A 37 -11.28 2.81 -3.46
CA ALA A 37 -12.14 1.69 -3.07
C ALA A 37 -11.79 1.09 -1.70
N PHE A 38 -10.68 1.48 -1.08
CA PHE A 38 -10.19 0.86 0.14
C PHE A 38 -10.30 1.77 1.36
N SER A 39 -10.32 1.15 2.54
CA SER A 39 -10.23 1.82 3.83
C SER A 39 -9.33 1.03 4.76
N PHE A 40 -8.73 1.69 5.73
CA PHE A 40 -7.98 1.07 6.82
C PHE A 40 -8.67 1.40 8.14
N PRO A 41 -8.81 0.44 9.08
CA PRO A 41 -9.13 0.81 10.46
C PRO A 41 -8.10 1.83 10.96
N ALA A 42 -8.55 2.90 11.61
CA ALA A 42 -7.64 3.91 12.14
C ALA A 42 -7.04 3.46 13.50
N LEU A 43 -5.80 3.87 13.78
CA LEU A 43 -5.12 3.54 15.04
C LEU A 43 -5.90 4.04 16.27
N ALA A 44 -6.51 5.21 16.16
CA ALA A 44 -7.30 5.84 17.22
C ALA A 44 -8.78 5.41 17.22
N GLY A 45 -9.17 4.44 16.38
CA GLY A 45 -10.55 4.00 16.18
C GLY A 45 -11.23 4.68 15.00
N GLY A 46 -12.31 4.06 14.49
CA GLY A 46 -12.95 4.45 13.23
C GLY A 46 -12.17 3.96 12.02
N ASP A 47 -12.43 4.58 10.86
CA ASP A 47 -11.85 4.18 9.57
C ASP A 47 -11.20 5.36 8.85
N ILE A 48 -10.06 5.09 8.21
CA ILE A 48 -9.42 5.94 7.21
C ILE A 48 -9.95 5.49 5.84
N ARG A 49 -11.04 6.10 5.36
CA ARG A 49 -11.63 5.79 4.07
C ARG A 49 -10.92 6.58 2.98
N LEU A 50 -10.20 5.89 2.08
CA LEU A 50 -9.43 6.57 1.03
C LEU A 50 -10.32 7.36 0.06
N ALA A 51 -11.60 7.00 -0.06
CA ALA A 51 -12.60 7.75 -0.82
C ALA A 51 -12.79 9.20 -0.33
N GLU A 52 -12.56 9.47 0.95
CA GLU A 52 -12.67 10.82 1.53
C GLU A 52 -11.55 11.76 1.05
N TYR A 53 -10.51 11.19 0.47
CA TYR A 53 -9.37 11.92 -0.09
C TYR A 53 -9.37 11.94 -1.62
N ALA A 54 -10.49 11.57 -2.27
CA ALA A 54 -10.58 11.56 -3.74
C ALA A 54 -10.16 12.92 -4.33
N GLY A 55 -9.39 12.89 -5.41
CA GLY A 55 -8.82 14.08 -6.03
C GLY A 55 -7.58 14.65 -5.33
N ARG A 56 -7.06 13.97 -4.31
CA ARG A 56 -5.84 14.34 -3.58
C ARG A 56 -4.77 13.25 -3.75
N PRO A 57 -3.50 13.60 -3.95
CA PRO A 57 -2.42 12.61 -3.93
C PRO A 57 -2.29 11.97 -2.54
N LEU A 58 -2.06 10.63 -2.52
CA LEU A 58 -1.86 9.88 -1.28
C LEU A 58 -0.47 9.26 -1.28
N LEU A 59 0.25 9.34 -0.16
CA LEU A 59 1.47 8.57 0.09
C LEU A 59 1.17 7.52 1.16
N VAL A 60 1.01 6.27 0.75
CA VAL A 60 0.75 5.15 1.67
C VAL A 60 2.06 4.43 1.97
N VAL A 61 2.40 4.33 3.26
CA VAL A 61 3.69 3.82 3.73
C VAL A 61 3.47 2.72 4.76
N ASN A 62 4.01 1.52 4.54
CA ASN A 62 4.02 0.51 5.60
C ASN A 62 5.15 0.79 6.59
N THR A 63 4.83 0.81 7.88
CA THR A 63 5.73 1.29 8.94
C THR A 63 5.98 0.23 10.00
N ALA A 64 7.01 0.43 10.83
CA ALA A 64 7.27 -0.38 12.01
C ALA A 64 8.07 0.42 13.06
N SER A 65 7.83 0.12 14.34
CA SER A 65 8.41 0.85 15.48
C SER A 65 9.84 0.42 15.84
N LEU A 66 10.24 -0.83 15.52
CA LEU A 66 11.54 -1.41 15.90
C LEU A 66 12.44 -1.69 14.67
N CYS A 67 12.31 -0.88 13.63
CA CYS A 67 13.05 -1.03 12.38
C CYS A 67 14.23 -0.05 12.32
N GLY A 68 15.31 -0.43 11.64
CA GLY A 68 16.42 0.50 11.36
C GLY A 68 15.99 1.71 10.54
N PHE A 69 14.87 1.61 9.79
CA PHE A 69 14.27 2.72 9.04
C PHE A 69 13.23 3.54 9.81
N THR A 70 12.94 3.22 11.08
CA THR A 70 11.97 3.97 11.92
C THR A 70 12.25 5.49 11.95
N PRO A 71 13.51 5.98 11.90
CA PRO A 71 13.77 7.41 11.79
C PRO A 71 13.14 8.11 10.57
N GLN A 72 12.75 7.37 9.53
CA GLN A 72 12.01 7.94 8.39
C GLN A 72 10.65 8.56 8.77
N TYR A 73 10.09 8.24 9.96
CA TYR A 73 8.92 8.94 10.45
C TYR A 73 9.14 10.47 10.53
N ALA A 74 10.33 10.92 10.94
CA ALA A 74 10.65 12.35 10.97
C ALA A 74 10.56 12.96 9.56
N GLY A 75 11.20 12.33 8.57
CA GLY A 75 11.16 12.82 7.18
C GLY A 75 9.74 12.75 6.56
N LEU A 76 8.93 11.75 6.93
CA LEU A 76 7.50 11.69 6.54
C LEU A 76 6.71 12.85 7.17
N GLN A 77 6.98 13.18 8.44
CA GLN A 77 6.33 14.31 9.10
C GLN A 77 6.76 15.65 8.48
N GLU A 78 8.01 15.79 8.07
CA GLU A 78 8.47 16.97 7.32
C GLU A 78 7.74 17.10 5.98
N LEU A 79 7.62 16.01 5.20
CA LEU A 79 6.84 16.00 3.95
C LEU A 79 5.37 16.36 4.22
N TRP A 80 4.78 15.80 5.28
CA TRP A 80 3.41 16.13 5.68
C TRP A 80 3.28 17.63 5.96
N SER A 81 4.16 18.18 6.77
CA SER A 81 4.15 19.62 7.12
C SER A 81 4.31 20.52 5.90
N GLU A 82 5.15 20.12 4.94
CA GLU A 82 5.42 20.88 3.71
C GLU A 82 4.25 20.83 2.72
N PHE A 83 3.60 19.66 2.54
CA PHE A 83 2.69 19.43 1.42
C PHE A 83 1.21 19.27 1.80
N GLN A 84 0.84 19.07 3.08
CA GLN A 84 -0.56 18.89 3.49
C GLN A 84 -1.46 20.06 3.08
N GLY A 85 -0.95 21.30 3.23
CA GLY A 85 -1.68 22.51 2.83
C GLY A 85 -1.89 22.64 1.33
N ARG A 86 -1.14 21.87 0.52
CA ARG A 86 -1.27 21.78 -0.94
C ARG A 86 -2.13 20.58 -1.38
N GLY A 87 -2.55 19.72 -0.44
CA GLY A 87 -3.46 18.62 -0.70
C GLY A 87 -2.87 17.21 -0.55
N LEU A 88 -1.56 17.03 -0.30
CA LEU A 88 -1.00 15.70 -0.03
C LEU A 88 -1.65 15.09 1.22
N VAL A 89 -1.92 13.78 1.18
CA VAL A 89 -2.25 12.98 2.36
C VAL A 89 -1.20 11.90 2.53
N ILE A 90 -0.66 11.76 3.75
CA ILE A 90 0.20 10.63 4.11
C ILE A 90 -0.59 9.69 5.00
N ILE A 91 -0.46 8.38 4.77
CA ILE A 91 -1.10 7.34 5.59
C ILE A 91 -0.02 6.34 6.00
N GLY A 92 0.27 6.26 7.29
CA GLY A 92 1.12 5.23 7.88
C GLY A 92 0.32 3.95 8.12
N VAL A 93 0.85 2.81 7.73
CA VAL A 93 0.23 1.49 7.92
C VAL A 93 1.19 0.59 8.69
N PRO A 94 1.11 0.54 10.02
CA PRO A 94 1.98 -0.33 10.83
C PRO A 94 1.81 -1.80 10.45
N SER A 95 2.93 -2.52 10.31
CA SER A 95 2.92 -3.93 9.94
C SER A 95 4.02 -4.72 10.66
N ASN A 96 3.67 -5.93 11.10
CA ASN A 96 4.60 -6.86 11.73
C ASN A 96 5.20 -7.89 10.75
N ASP A 97 4.95 -7.73 9.45
CA ASP A 97 5.28 -8.74 8.43
C ASP A 97 6.77 -8.83 8.12
N PHE A 98 7.55 -7.82 8.47
CA PHE A 98 8.98 -7.75 8.19
C PHE A 98 9.79 -7.81 9.49
N GLY A 99 10.38 -8.96 9.74
CA GLY A 99 11.24 -9.19 10.90
C GLY A 99 10.55 -9.10 12.26
N GLY A 100 9.21 -9.10 12.32
CA GLY A 100 8.48 -8.95 13.58
C GLY A 100 8.71 -7.60 14.27
N GLN A 101 8.99 -6.55 13.49
CA GLN A 101 9.43 -5.24 14.02
C GLN A 101 8.29 -4.31 14.43
N GLU A 102 7.03 -4.78 14.41
CA GLU A 102 5.86 -4.10 14.99
C GLU A 102 5.11 -5.05 15.93
N PRO A 103 5.74 -5.54 17.02
CA PRO A 103 5.10 -6.52 17.90
C PRO A 103 3.98 -5.90 18.74
N GLY A 104 4.09 -4.61 19.05
CA GLY A 104 3.19 -3.88 19.94
C GLY A 104 1.78 -3.66 19.37
N GLY A 105 0.88 -3.17 20.20
CA GLY A 105 -0.46 -2.74 19.85
C GLY A 105 -0.56 -1.25 19.53
N ALA A 106 -1.78 -0.72 19.56
CA ALA A 106 -2.04 0.69 19.23
C ALA A 106 -1.29 1.68 20.13
N THR A 107 -1.14 1.37 21.40
CA THR A 107 -0.44 2.23 22.38
C THR A 107 1.04 2.37 22.04
N GLU A 108 1.74 1.26 21.76
CA GLU A 108 3.17 1.24 21.43
C GLU A 108 3.43 1.90 20.09
N ILE A 109 2.55 1.69 19.11
CA ILE A 109 2.60 2.36 17.81
C ILE A 109 2.46 3.87 17.98
N ALA A 110 1.46 4.33 18.76
CA ALA A 110 1.26 5.74 19.03
C ALA A 110 2.45 6.34 19.80
N GLN A 111 3.01 5.61 20.78
CA GLN A 111 4.19 6.04 21.52
C GLN A 111 5.37 6.29 20.60
N THR A 112 5.63 5.42 19.64
CA THR A 112 6.71 5.59 18.68
C THR A 112 6.36 6.72 17.69
N ALA A 113 5.30 6.58 16.91
CA ALA A 113 5.02 7.47 15.81
C ALA A 113 4.67 8.89 16.29
N GLN A 114 3.72 9.02 17.23
CA GLN A 114 3.18 10.31 17.64
C GLN A 114 4.03 10.99 18.72
N HIS A 115 4.44 10.25 19.76
CA HIS A 115 5.15 10.89 20.89
C HIS A 115 6.65 11.02 20.64
N GLN A 116 7.30 10.00 20.02
CA GLN A 116 8.74 10.06 19.76
C GLN A 116 9.07 10.84 18.49
N TYR A 117 8.31 10.67 17.40
CA TYR A 117 8.58 11.30 16.09
C TYR A 117 7.63 12.45 15.75
N GLY A 118 6.65 12.77 16.59
CA GLY A 118 5.74 13.90 16.39
C GLY A 118 4.81 13.74 15.19
N VAL A 119 4.51 12.51 14.77
CA VAL A 119 3.66 12.23 13.61
C VAL A 119 2.24 12.74 13.85
N THR A 120 1.74 13.54 12.90
CA THR A 120 0.37 14.09 12.91
C THR A 120 -0.46 13.68 11.70
N PHE A 121 0.13 13.00 10.72
CA PHE A 121 -0.63 12.41 9.63
C PHE A 121 -1.38 11.15 10.06
N PRO A 122 -2.45 10.73 9.34
CA PRO A 122 -3.23 9.55 9.64
C PRO A 122 -2.40 8.27 9.76
N ILE A 123 -2.63 7.51 10.84
CA ILE A 123 -2.02 6.19 11.06
C ILE A 123 -3.13 5.14 11.16
N ALA A 124 -3.01 4.08 10.38
CA ALA A 124 -3.88 2.92 10.44
C ALA A 124 -3.59 2.04 11.66
N ALA A 125 -4.54 1.24 12.06
CA ALA A 125 -4.28 0.08 12.91
C ALA A 125 -3.34 -0.90 12.18
N LYS A 126 -2.63 -1.72 12.95
CA LYS A 126 -1.69 -2.70 12.40
C LYS A 126 -2.36 -3.62 11.38
N ALA A 127 -1.73 -3.78 10.21
CA ALA A 127 -2.25 -4.54 9.09
C ALA A 127 -1.21 -5.52 8.53
N VAL A 128 -1.71 -6.59 7.89
CA VAL A 128 -0.91 -7.48 7.06
C VAL A 128 -0.72 -6.82 5.69
N VAL A 129 0.52 -6.69 5.22
CA VAL A 129 0.83 -5.97 3.97
C VAL A 129 1.40 -6.87 2.88
N LYS A 130 1.68 -8.15 3.17
CA LYS A 130 2.17 -9.14 2.20
C LYS A 130 1.48 -10.48 2.31
N GLY A 131 1.58 -11.27 1.24
CA GLY A 131 1.06 -12.65 1.19
C GLY A 131 -0.47 -12.72 1.01
N PRO A 132 -1.03 -13.93 1.12
CA PRO A 132 -2.44 -14.19 0.81
C PRO A 132 -3.42 -13.48 1.74
N ASN A 133 -3.00 -13.15 2.97
CA ASN A 133 -3.81 -12.46 3.96
C ASN A 133 -3.58 -10.94 3.97
N ALA A 134 -2.83 -10.39 2.99
CA ALA A 134 -2.60 -8.97 2.90
C ALA A 134 -3.92 -8.18 2.82
N HIS A 135 -3.92 -7.00 3.41
CA HIS A 135 -5.01 -6.04 3.33
C HIS A 135 -5.40 -5.79 1.87
N PRO A 136 -6.69 -5.62 1.52
CA PRO A 136 -7.15 -5.46 0.14
C PRO A 136 -6.40 -4.39 -0.68
N PHE A 137 -6.03 -3.27 -0.06
CA PHE A 137 -5.18 -2.24 -0.69
C PHE A 137 -3.84 -2.81 -1.18
N TYR A 138 -3.14 -3.59 -0.35
CA TYR A 138 -1.84 -4.18 -0.74
C TYR A 138 -1.97 -5.30 -1.77
N LYS A 139 -3.08 -6.05 -1.76
CA LYS A 139 -3.39 -7.00 -2.84
C LYS A 139 -3.61 -6.29 -4.17
N TRP A 140 -4.37 -5.20 -4.15
CA TRP A 140 -4.58 -4.35 -5.32
C TRP A 140 -3.26 -3.74 -5.81
N ALA A 141 -2.44 -3.20 -4.91
CA ALA A 141 -1.15 -2.62 -5.25
C ALA A 141 -0.21 -3.67 -5.89
N ALA A 142 -0.20 -4.91 -5.38
CA ALA A 142 0.58 -5.99 -5.94
C ALA A 142 0.12 -6.41 -7.36
N VAL A 143 -1.17 -6.31 -7.67
CA VAL A 143 -1.69 -6.52 -9.04
C VAL A 143 -1.31 -5.36 -9.95
N ALA A 144 -1.45 -4.12 -9.47
CA ALA A 144 -1.13 -2.91 -10.23
C ALA A 144 0.37 -2.74 -10.48
N ARG A 145 1.21 -3.14 -9.53
CA ARG A 145 2.69 -2.99 -9.52
C ARG A 145 3.37 -4.28 -9.07
N PRO A 146 3.31 -5.39 -9.85
CA PRO A 146 3.74 -6.72 -9.38
C PRO A 146 5.25 -6.85 -9.10
N LYS A 147 6.07 -5.96 -9.67
CA LYS A 147 7.53 -5.93 -9.45
C LYS A 147 7.94 -4.95 -8.34
N GLU A 148 6.99 -4.20 -7.78
CA GLU A 148 7.23 -3.10 -6.85
C GLU A 148 6.40 -3.28 -5.58
N VAL A 149 6.41 -4.52 -5.05
CA VAL A 149 5.73 -4.88 -3.80
C VAL A 149 6.62 -4.57 -2.58
N PRO A 150 6.07 -4.37 -1.39
CA PRO A 150 6.88 -4.17 -0.19
C PRO A 150 7.81 -5.34 0.09
N HIS A 151 9.12 -5.10 0.14
CA HIS A 151 10.14 -6.05 0.54
C HIS A 151 10.59 -5.83 1.98
N TRP A 152 10.37 -4.63 2.52
CA TRP A 152 10.68 -4.26 3.90
C TRP A 152 9.74 -3.18 4.44
N ASN A 153 9.93 -2.79 5.70
CA ASN A 153 9.20 -1.65 6.29
C ASN A 153 9.63 -0.33 5.62
N PHE A 154 8.74 0.64 5.60
CA PHE A 154 8.91 1.96 4.98
C PHE A 154 8.96 1.94 3.45
N HIS A 155 8.37 0.93 2.80
CA HIS A 155 8.02 0.98 1.39
C HIS A 155 6.87 1.97 1.17
N LYS A 156 6.90 2.71 0.07
CA LYS A 156 5.99 3.83 -0.17
C LYS A 156 5.32 3.70 -1.53
N TYR A 157 3.99 3.80 -1.56
CA TYR A 157 3.19 3.95 -2.77
C TYR A 157 2.70 5.39 -2.87
N LEU A 158 3.04 6.11 -3.92
CA LEU A 158 2.44 7.40 -4.26
C LEU A 158 1.28 7.17 -5.22
N ILE A 159 0.10 7.60 -4.82
CA ILE A 159 -1.15 7.54 -5.57
C ILE A 159 -1.46 8.93 -6.10
N GLY A 160 -1.76 9.04 -7.39
CA GLY A 160 -2.18 10.26 -8.05
C GLY A 160 -3.61 10.67 -7.68
N ARG A 161 -4.04 11.84 -8.14
CA ARG A 161 -5.39 12.39 -7.91
C ARG A 161 -6.49 11.52 -8.52
N ASP A 162 -6.16 10.73 -9.53
CA ASP A 162 -7.05 9.76 -10.18
C ASP A 162 -7.20 8.44 -9.40
N GLY A 163 -6.44 8.28 -8.31
CA GLY A 163 -6.45 7.09 -7.46
C GLY A 163 -5.60 5.93 -7.95
N TYR A 164 -4.77 6.10 -8.99
CA TYR A 164 -3.82 5.08 -9.44
C TYR A 164 -2.42 5.31 -8.87
N ILE A 165 -1.63 4.23 -8.75
CA ILE A 165 -0.24 4.32 -8.31
C ILE A 165 0.58 4.97 -9.43
N VAL A 166 1.13 6.15 -9.14
CA VAL A 166 1.97 6.91 -10.08
C VAL A 166 3.45 6.68 -9.85
N GLU A 167 3.88 6.38 -8.61
CA GLU A 167 5.27 6.14 -8.27
C GLU A 167 5.39 5.19 -7.07
N VAL A 168 6.50 4.46 -6.98
CA VAL A 168 6.80 3.55 -5.87
C VAL A 168 8.22 3.80 -5.40
N PHE A 169 8.41 3.88 -4.08
CA PHE A 169 9.74 4.07 -3.48
C PHE A 169 10.03 2.93 -2.50
N PRO A 170 11.13 2.20 -2.68
CA PRO A 170 11.56 1.20 -1.70
C PRO A 170 11.97 1.87 -0.37
N GLU A 171 12.16 1.06 0.63
CA GLU A 171 12.55 1.47 1.99
C GLU A 171 13.83 2.29 2.04
N SER A 172 14.78 2.00 1.16
CA SER A 172 16.08 2.69 1.06
C SER A 172 15.98 4.12 0.55
N VAL A 173 14.84 4.53 -0.02
CA VAL A 173 14.61 5.89 -0.47
C VAL A 173 14.03 6.71 0.67
N GLU A 174 14.83 7.65 1.17
CA GLU A 174 14.43 8.55 2.26
C GLU A 174 13.28 9.47 1.84
N PRO A 175 12.35 9.81 2.76
CA PRO A 175 11.27 10.75 2.45
C PRO A 175 11.76 12.12 1.96
N ALA A 176 12.90 12.60 2.47
CA ALA A 176 13.50 13.86 2.08
C ALA A 176 14.20 13.84 0.69
N ASP A 177 14.32 12.67 0.06
CA ASP A 177 14.95 12.53 -1.27
C ASP A 177 14.24 13.42 -2.30
N THR A 178 15.01 14.10 -3.13
CA THR A 178 14.49 14.97 -4.20
C THR A 178 13.53 14.24 -5.14
N ARG A 179 13.75 12.93 -5.38
CA ARG A 179 12.85 12.10 -6.21
C ARG A 179 11.45 12.03 -5.62
N VAL A 180 11.35 11.85 -4.29
CA VAL A 180 10.06 11.78 -3.57
C VAL A 180 9.36 13.13 -3.65
N LYS A 181 10.06 14.21 -3.31
CA LYS A 181 9.52 15.58 -3.36
C LYS A 181 9.07 15.98 -4.77
N THR A 182 9.86 15.64 -5.78
CA THR A 182 9.53 15.93 -7.18
C THR A 182 8.29 15.15 -7.64
N ALA A 183 8.18 13.86 -7.30
CA ALA A 183 7.02 13.04 -7.64
C ALA A 183 5.74 13.56 -6.95
N ILE A 184 5.83 13.92 -5.67
CA ILE A 184 4.72 14.55 -4.93
C ILE A 184 4.31 15.87 -5.59
N ALA A 185 5.26 16.73 -5.95
CA ALA A 185 4.97 18.01 -6.60
C ALA A 185 4.26 17.83 -7.95
N ARG A 186 4.65 16.83 -8.74
CA ARG A 186 3.95 16.45 -9.99
C ARG A 186 2.54 15.96 -9.71
N ALA A 187 2.36 15.01 -8.80
CA ALA A 187 1.06 14.48 -8.44
C ALA A 187 0.09 15.56 -7.90
N LEU A 188 0.62 16.62 -7.28
CA LEU A 188 -0.15 17.78 -6.84
C LEU A 188 -0.53 18.72 -7.99
N ALA A 189 0.25 18.76 -9.07
CA ALA A 189 0.03 19.63 -10.23
C ALA A 189 -0.89 18.97 -11.29
N ASP A 190 -0.90 17.65 -11.37
CA ASP A 190 -1.70 16.89 -12.34
C ASP A 190 -3.20 17.10 -12.05
N SER A 191 -3.96 17.41 -13.13
CA SER A 191 -5.39 17.76 -13.07
C SER A 191 -6.28 16.55 -13.22
#